data_2da90db7a782a5f86ad84b36497ba92f
#
_entry.id   2da90db7a782a5f86ad84b36497ba92f
#
_cell.length_a   1.000
_cell.length_b   1.000
_cell.length_c   1.000
_cell.angle_alpha   90.00
_cell.angle_beta   90.00
_cell.angle_gamma   90.00
#
_symmetry.space_group_name_H-M   'P 1'
#
loop_
_entity.id
_entity.type
_entity.pdbx_description
1 polymer ?
#
loop_
_entity_poly.entity_id
_entity_poly.type
_entity_poly.pdbx_seq_one_letter_code
_entity_poly.pdbx_strand_id
1 'polypeptide(L)'
;MKHFSLLVRVPKTYTIEQAESVYLQWENVVEQWKTQNVYVLSFAFPGESHTIVGPENAVKNEPVWSGNLRVVSIIVLQCETIAKALEHAKACPILQYGGSVEVREIPNPVALKE
;
A
#
# COMPACT_ATOMS: atom_id res chain seq x y z
N MET A 1 -11.93 -16.98 0.83
CA MET A 1 -11.74 -15.62 1.36
C MET A 1 -11.58 -14.62 0.23
N LYS A 2 -11.92 -13.37 0.49
CA LYS A 2 -11.76 -12.30 -0.49
C LYS A 2 -10.34 -11.72 -0.40
N HIS A 3 -9.88 -11.13 -1.49
CA HIS A 3 -8.60 -10.45 -1.53
C HIS A 3 -8.81 -8.94 -1.56
N PHE A 4 -7.93 -8.22 -0.87
CA PHE A 4 -7.98 -6.76 -0.79
C PHE A 4 -6.59 -6.19 -1.03
N SER A 5 -6.55 -5.12 -1.81
CA SER A 5 -5.31 -4.36 -1.99
C SER A 5 -5.32 -3.18 -1.03
N LEU A 6 -4.17 -2.94 -0.42
CA LEU A 6 -3.92 -1.76 0.40
C LEU A 6 -2.94 -0.89 -0.37
N LEU A 7 -3.40 0.27 -0.83
CA LEU A 7 -2.54 1.24 -1.47
C LEU A 7 -2.06 2.20 -0.40
N VAL A 8 -0.78 2.11 -0.10
CA VAL A 8 -0.16 2.87 0.99
C VAL A 8 0.44 4.14 0.43
N ARG A 9 -0.02 5.28 0.93
CA ARG A 9 0.43 6.60 0.48
C ARG A 9 1.07 7.36 1.63
N VAL A 10 2.09 8.14 1.29
CA VAL A 10 2.77 9.01 2.26
C VAL A 10 2.75 10.44 1.75
N PRO A 11 2.75 11.44 2.66
CA PRO A 11 2.79 12.84 2.26
C PRO A 11 4.19 13.24 1.78
N LYS A 12 4.28 14.40 1.11
CA LYS A 12 5.55 14.99 0.70
C LYS A 12 6.49 15.23 1.87
N THR A 13 5.93 15.42 3.05
CA THR A 13 6.71 15.65 4.28
C THR A 13 7.30 14.40 4.88
N TYR A 14 6.96 13.22 4.34
CA TYR A 14 7.49 11.96 4.84
C TYR A 14 8.98 11.83 4.49
N THR A 15 9.82 11.61 5.50
CA THR A 15 11.28 11.62 5.35
C THR A 15 11.85 10.20 5.41
N ILE A 16 13.11 10.06 4.97
CA ILE A 16 13.84 8.80 5.09
C ILE A 16 13.96 8.41 6.56
N GLU A 17 14.15 9.38 7.45
CA GLU A 17 14.25 9.12 8.89
C GLU A 17 12.96 8.56 9.45
N GLN A 18 11.81 9.07 9.01
CA GLN A 18 10.51 8.53 9.39
C GLN A 18 10.33 7.13 8.85
N ALA A 19 10.76 6.87 7.62
CA ALA A 19 10.70 5.53 7.03
C ALA A 19 11.54 4.53 7.84
N GLU A 20 12.72 4.94 8.26
CA GLU A 20 13.57 4.09 9.10
C GLU A 20 12.94 3.82 10.46
N SER A 21 12.29 4.82 11.04
CA SER A 21 11.68 4.69 12.35
C SER A 21 10.49 3.73 12.36
N VAL A 22 9.82 3.56 11.22
CA VAL A 22 8.67 2.63 11.14
C VAL A 22 9.05 1.25 10.63
N TYR A 23 10.30 1.04 10.24
CA TYR A 23 10.74 -0.23 9.64
C TYR A 23 10.43 -1.43 10.55
N LEU A 24 10.81 -1.35 11.81
CA LEU A 24 10.53 -2.43 12.76
C LEU A 24 9.04 -2.59 13.03
N GLN A 25 8.30 -1.50 13.01
CA GLN A 25 6.85 -1.55 13.18
C GLN A 25 6.21 -2.28 12.00
N TRP A 26 6.68 -2.03 10.77
CA TRP A 26 6.19 -2.75 9.59
C TRP A 26 6.48 -4.24 9.69
N GLU A 27 7.69 -4.62 10.14
CA GLU A 27 8.02 -6.02 10.32
C GLU A 27 7.06 -6.70 11.29
N ASN A 28 6.76 -6.04 12.41
CA ASN A 28 5.84 -6.57 13.40
C ASN A 28 4.43 -6.72 12.86
N VAL A 29 3.94 -5.73 12.11
CA VAL A 29 2.61 -5.75 11.51
C VAL A 29 2.50 -6.91 10.52
N VAL A 30 3.48 -7.05 9.64
CA VAL A 30 3.50 -8.13 8.65
C VAL A 30 3.55 -9.50 9.33
N GLU A 31 4.35 -9.65 10.38
CA GLU A 31 4.41 -10.90 11.13
C GLU A 31 3.06 -11.25 11.77
N GLN A 32 2.36 -10.26 12.32
CA GLN A 32 1.02 -10.48 12.87
C GLN A 32 0.04 -10.90 11.78
N TRP A 33 0.08 -10.26 10.62
CA TRP A 33 -0.77 -10.64 9.50
C TRP A 33 -0.48 -12.07 9.03
N LYS A 34 0.80 -12.47 9.01
CA LYS A 34 1.17 -13.84 8.66
C LYS A 34 0.65 -14.84 9.68
N THR A 35 0.80 -14.52 10.96
CA THR A 35 0.31 -15.37 12.04
C THR A 35 -1.21 -15.56 11.96
N GLN A 36 -1.93 -14.53 11.57
CA GLN A 36 -3.39 -14.58 11.44
C GLN A 36 -3.84 -15.13 10.09
N ASN A 37 -2.89 -15.50 9.22
CA ASN A 37 -3.17 -16.04 7.89
C ASN A 37 -3.93 -15.05 6.99
N VAL A 38 -3.67 -13.76 7.14
CA VAL A 38 -4.28 -12.72 6.30
C VAL A 38 -3.30 -12.12 5.28
N TYR A 39 -1.99 -12.31 5.46
CA TYR A 39 -0.99 -11.75 4.57
C TYR A 39 -0.86 -12.59 3.30
N VAL A 40 -0.89 -11.95 2.12
CA VAL A 40 -0.67 -12.63 0.84
C VAL A 40 0.69 -12.23 0.27
N LEU A 41 0.87 -10.95 -0.01
CA LEU A 41 2.14 -10.43 -0.53
C LEU A 41 2.18 -8.91 -0.36
N SER A 42 3.37 -8.35 -0.50
CA SER A 42 3.54 -6.90 -0.53
C SER A 42 4.82 -6.54 -1.27
N PHE A 43 4.87 -5.33 -1.77
CA PHE A 43 6.08 -4.80 -2.39
C PHE A 43 6.07 -3.27 -2.25
N ALA A 44 7.28 -2.72 -2.10
CA ALA A 44 7.49 -1.29 -1.98
C ALA A 44 8.09 -0.73 -3.28
N PHE A 45 7.99 0.58 -3.45
CA PHE A 45 8.53 1.28 -4.61
C PHE A 45 9.64 2.23 -4.14
N PRO A 46 10.86 1.73 -3.93
CA PRO A 46 11.96 2.57 -3.43
C PRO A 46 12.62 3.42 -4.50
N GLY A 47 12.35 3.13 -5.77
CA GLY A 47 13.02 3.79 -6.89
C GLY A 47 12.27 4.99 -7.42
N GLU A 48 12.70 5.42 -8.60
CA GLU A 48 12.08 6.56 -9.29
C GLU A 48 10.72 6.21 -9.85
N SER A 49 9.86 7.22 -9.94
CA SER A 49 8.55 7.09 -10.57
C SER A 49 8.58 7.67 -11.98
N HIS A 50 7.88 7.01 -12.88
CA HIS A 50 7.69 7.48 -14.24
C HIS A 50 6.20 7.39 -14.56
N THR A 51 5.62 8.51 -15.00
CA THR A 51 4.19 8.56 -15.28
C THR A 51 3.98 8.93 -16.75
N ILE A 52 3.15 8.15 -17.42
CA ILE A 52 2.75 8.45 -18.81
C ILE A 52 1.37 9.08 -18.74
N VAL A 53 1.23 10.27 -19.35
CA VAL A 53 -0.01 11.03 -19.30
C VAL A 53 -0.60 11.13 -20.70
N GLY A 54 -1.84 10.62 -20.86
CA GLY A 54 -2.56 10.71 -22.13
C GLY A 54 -3.27 12.06 -22.30
N PRO A 55 -3.77 12.32 -23.54
CA PRO A 55 -3.73 11.44 -24.71
C PRO A 55 -2.42 11.46 -25.50
N GLU A 56 -1.51 12.41 -25.23
CA GLU A 56 -0.27 12.58 -25.98
C GLU A 56 0.84 11.63 -25.56
N ASN A 57 0.62 10.81 -24.54
CA ASN A 57 1.62 9.88 -23.98
C ASN A 57 2.87 10.59 -23.49
N ALA A 58 2.68 11.76 -22.87
CA ALA A 58 3.78 12.50 -22.27
C ALA A 58 4.35 11.74 -21.07
N VAL A 59 5.67 11.59 -21.02
CA VAL A 59 6.36 10.90 -19.93
C VAL A 59 6.88 11.93 -18.93
N LYS A 60 6.52 11.75 -17.66
CA LYS A 60 6.98 12.60 -16.57
C LYS A 60 7.75 11.74 -15.57
N ASN A 61 8.88 12.23 -15.09
CA ASN A 61 9.71 11.52 -14.11
C ASN A 61 9.27 11.89 -12.69
N GLU A 62 8.02 11.63 -12.40
CA GLU A 62 7.42 11.94 -11.10
C GLU A 62 6.26 10.99 -10.81
N PRO A 63 5.90 10.80 -9.53
CA PRO A 63 4.72 10.01 -9.17
C PRO A 63 3.45 10.82 -9.43
N VAL A 64 2.33 10.10 -9.44
CA VAL A 64 1.02 10.74 -9.40
C VAL A 64 0.71 11.10 -7.95
N TRP A 65 0.34 12.35 -7.73
CA TRP A 65 -0.02 12.85 -6.41
C TRP A 65 -1.53 12.88 -6.24
N SER A 66 -2.02 12.32 -5.15
CA SER A 66 -3.40 12.47 -4.73
C SER A 66 -3.40 13.49 -3.59
N GLY A 67 -3.68 14.77 -3.93
CA GLY A 67 -3.38 15.87 -3.03
C GLY A 67 -1.87 15.96 -2.82
N ASN A 68 -1.43 15.85 -1.59
CA ASN A 68 0.02 15.80 -1.28
C ASN A 68 0.51 14.38 -0.94
N LEU A 69 -0.24 13.35 -1.35
CA LEU A 69 0.08 11.95 -1.05
C LEU A 69 0.48 11.21 -2.32
N ARG A 70 1.45 10.31 -2.18
CA ARG A 70 1.89 9.42 -3.27
C ARG A 70 1.91 7.97 -2.79
N VAL A 71 1.69 7.03 -3.70
CA VAL A 71 1.76 5.60 -3.41
C VAL A 71 3.23 5.19 -3.25
N VAL A 72 3.54 4.50 -2.15
CA VAL A 72 4.89 4.00 -1.88
C VAL A 72 4.95 2.49 -1.71
N SER A 73 3.81 1.84 -1.52
CA SER A 73 3.76 0.38 -1.46
C SER A 73 2.35 -0.12 -1.70
N ILE A 74 2.27 -1.39 -2.07
CA ILE A 74 1.01 -2.10 -2.22
C ILE A 74 1.10 -3.38 -1.39
N ILE A 75 0.04 -3.66 -0.63
CA ILE A 75 -0.07 -4.86 0.20
C ILE A 75 -1.34 -5.58 -0.20
N VAL A 76 -1.28 -6.89 -0.32
CA VAL A 76 -2.46 -7.71 -0.57
C VAL A 76 -2.74 -8.56 0.64
N LEU A 77 -3.97 -8.46 1.15
CA LEU A 77 -4.46 -9.25 2.27
C LEU A 77 -5.61 -10.13 1.81
N GLN A 78 -5.85 -11.20 2.54
CA GLN A 78 -7.04 -12.05 2.37
C GLN A 78 -7.85 -12.00 3.65
N CYS A 79 -9.12 -11.64 3.52
CA CYS A 79 -10.04 -11.51 4.66
C CYS A 79 -11.43 -11.91 4.22
N GLU A 80 -12.30 -12.15 5.18
CA GLU A 80 -13.69 -12.52 4.90
C GLU A 80 -14.51 -11.34 4.40
N THR A 81 -14.26 -10.15 4.96
CA THR A 81 -15.07 -8.96 4.69
C THR A 81 -14.19 -7.72 4.58
N ILE A 82 -14.73 -6.68 3.95
CA ILE A 82 -14.08 -5.38 3.89
C ILE A 82 -13.87 -4.79 5.29
N ALA A 83 -14.81 -5.04 6.20
CA ALA A 83 -14.69 -4.54 7.57
C ALA A 83 -13.44 -5.10 8.27
N LYS A 84 -13.17 -6.40 8.07
CA LYS A 84 -11.96 -7.01 8.64
C LYS A 84 -10.70 -6.49 7.97
N ALA A 85 -10.73 -6.29 6.65
CA ALA A 85 -9.59 -5.73 5.93
C ALA A 85 -9.26 -4.32 6.45
N LEU A 86 -10.28 -3.51 6.71
CA LEU A 86 -10.09 -2.17 7.27
C LEU A 86 -9.48 -2.22 8.66
N GLU A 87 -9.92 -3.16 9.50
CA GLU A 87 -9.34 -3.33 10.84
C GLU A 87 -7.86 -3.66 10.75
N HIS A 88 -7.47 -4.57 9.87
CA HIS A 88 -6.06 -4.91 9.68
C HIS A 88 -5.27 -3.71 9.12
N ALA A 89 -5.85 -2.96 8.20
CA ALA A 89 -5.19 -1.82 7.57
C ALA A 89 -4.89 -0.69 8.56
N LYS A 90 -5.68 -0.57 9.63
CA LYS A 90 -5.44 0.45 10.66
C LYS A 90 -4.12 0.27 11.38
N ALA A 91 -3.50 -0.89 11.27
CA ALA A 91 -2.21 -1.15 11.89
C ALA A 91 -1.03 -0.59 11.11
N CYS A 92 -1.26 -0.05 9.91
CA CYS A 92 -0.19 0.48 9.06
C CYS A 92 0.50 1.66 9.73
N PRO A 93 1.82 1.57 9.99
CA PRO A 93 2.50 2.60 10.81
C PRO A 93 2.63 3.97 10.16
N ILE A 94 2.54 4.07 8.82
CA ILE A 94 2.64 5.38 8.17
C ILE A 94 1.46 6.30 8.49
N LEU A 95 0.37 5.75 9.02
CA LEU A 95 -0.78 6.56 9.41
C LEU A 95 -0.41 7.60 10.46
N GLN A 96 0.56 7.30 11.33
CA GLN A 96 1.02 8.22 12.36
C GLN A 96 1.71 9.46 11.78
N TYR A 97 2.14 9.41 10.53
CA TYR A 97 2.80 10.53 9.86
C TYR A 97 1.91 11.19 8.81
N GLY A 98 0.61 10.99 8.90
CA GLY A 98 -0.32 11.62 7.99
C GLY A 98 -0.46 10.93 6.64
N GLY A 99 0.02 9.71 6.52
CA GLY A 99 -0.20 8.91 5.33
C GLY A 99 -1.63 8.39 5.25
N SER A 100 -1.93 7.67 4.18
CA SER A 100 -3.23 7.04 3.99
C SER A 100 -3.07 5.61 3.51
N VAL A 101 -4.09 4.80 3.77
CA VAL A 101 -4.17 3.44 3.26
C VAL A 101 -5.54 3.29 2.61
N GLU A 102 -5.54 3.16 1.30
CA GLU A 102 -6.77 2.95 0.55
C GLU A 102 -6.98 1.46 0.37
N VAL A 103 -8.13 0.95 0.84
CA VAL A 103 -8.45 -0.48 0.79
C VAL A 103 -9.45 -0.72 -0.32
N ARG A 104 -9.09 -1.60 -1.25
CA ARG A 104 -9.97 -1.94 -2.38
C ARG A 104 -10.03 -3.44 -2.54
N GLU A 105 -11.25 -3.97 -2.69
CA GLU A 105 -11.41 -5.39 -2.98
C GLU A 105 -10.85 -5.71 -4.37
N ILE A 106 -10.19 -6.87 -4.49
CA ILE A 106 -9.75 -7.41 -5.77
C ILE A 106 -10.73 -8.51 -6.13
N PRO A 107 -11.77 -8.22 -6.94
CA PRO A 107 -12.76 -9.22 -7.29
C PRO A 107 -12.20 -10.15 -8.36
N ASN A 108 -12.33 -11.45 -8.16
CA ASN A 108 -12.00 -12.43 -9.18
C ASN A 108 -10.66 -12.15 -9.87
N PRO A 109 -9.52 -12.20 -9.16
CA PRO A 109 -8.24 -11.82 -9.77
C PRO A 109 -7.87 -12.78 -10.90
N VAL A 110 -8.28 -12.46 -12.10
CA VAL A 110 -8.08 -13.30 -13.28
C VAL A 110 -6.61 -13.61 -13.50
N ALA A 111 -5.75 -12.64 -13.26
CA ALA A 111 -4.31 -12.79 -13.41
C ALA A 111 -3.74 -13.91 -12.52
N LEU A 112 -4.38 -14.21 -11.41
CA LEU A 112 -3.92 -15.26 -10.49
C LEU A 112 -4.36 -16.66 -10.90
N LYS A 113 -5.22 -16.77 -11.89
CA LYS A 113 -5.70 -18.06 -12.40
C LYS A 113 -4.83 -18.62 -13.50
N GLU A 114 -3.97 -17.81 -14.04
CA GLU A 114 -3.05 -18.17 -15.10
C GLU A 114 -1.69 -18.55 -14.56
#